data_ea227e393c7f189dda66a76cf4cf9898
#
_entry.id   ea227e393c7f189dda66a76cf4cf9898
#
_cell.length_a   1.000
_cell.length_b   1.000
_cell.length_c   1.000
_cell.angle_alpha   90.00
_cell.angle_beta   90.00
_cell.angle_gamma   90.00
#
_symmetry.space_group_name_H-M   'P 1'
#
loop_
_entity.id
_entity.type
_entity.pdbx_description
1 polymer ?
#
loop_
_entity_poly.entity_id
_entity_poly.type
_entity_poly.pdbx_seq_one_letter_code
_entity_poly.pdbx_strand_id
1 'polypeptide(L)'
;MVLAVLCLAVAASTDAQEWSRFRGPNGSGIVDDAGYPTTFGPDRNLLWRTAVRPGKSSPVLSRRHIFLTAYDGGSLYTQCFDRKTGRLVWERAEQPLRHEDAHVLNEPSAATPVTDGDNVYVFFRDLGVISYDAAGAVRWKRPMGPFSNRMGAVTSPIIAGTALVMVLDQFDSSSIVALSLATGDVQWTTPRAETDAWATPVLYEQTGAAPQIVTASGGQYGAHAIATGERLWTHKGLAPAIVASPVVSGDTVVGFGYGYDATEPFAGPLAKLDADKDGRLSVQECGTSAWLIGIAKYVGNRDGFVVESEWNEAWAATIAPSSLVAVALEKDAAGRIKPRELWRYEKSFVAVVPSPLVLDGLVYTIKGGGILTVLNAKTGAVVKMGRVGAVPASYSASPVSAEGRLYFANEDGRLAVLRAGKDWEVIADNEIGEPLFATPALAEGRIVVRGDKSLFCFGSH
;
A
#
# COMPACT_ATOMS: atom_id res chain seq x y z
N MET A 1 -22.77 -57.23 23.61
CA MET A 1 -23.20 -55.82 23.38
C MET A 1 -21.96 -55.04 22.97
N VAL A 2 -21.77 -54.85 21.66
CA VAL A 2 -20.61 -54.16 21.10
C VAL A 2 -21.00 -52.70 20.86
N LEU A 3 -20.38 -51.77 21.57
CA LEU A 3 -20.62 -50.33 21.36
C LEU A 3 -19.78 -49.87 20.16
N ALA A 4 -20.45 -49.55 19.06
CA ALA A 4 -19.81 -48.90 17.91
C ALA A 4 -19.62 -47.39 18.24
N VAL A 5 -18.38 -46.95 18.39
CA VAL A 5 -18.03 -45.53 18.49
C VAL A 5 -18.00 -44.96 17.11
N LEU A 6 -18.99 -44.15 16.79
CA LEU A 6 -19.08 -43.38 15.55
C LEU A 6 -18.16 -42.15 15.67
N CYS A 7 -16.94 -42.20 15.11
CA CYS A 7 -16.10 -41.01 14.94
C CYS A 7 -16.71 -40.13 13.84
N LEU A 8 -17.43 -39.07 14.23
CA LEU A 8 -17.73 -37.97 13.34
C LEU A 8 -16.43 -37.22 13.01
N ALA A 9 -15.92 -37.42 11.81
CA ALA A 9 -14.91 -36.55 11.23
C ALA A 9 -15.57 -35.19 10.98
N VAL A 10 -15.28 -34.21 11.81
CA VAL A 10 -15.57 -32.80 11.51
C VAL A 10 -14.63 -32.44 10.37
N ALA A 11 -15.16 -32.37 9.16
CA ALA A 11 -14.45 -31.75 8.03
C ALA A 11 -14.24 -30.27 8.41
N ALA A 12 -13.01 -29.92 8.77
CA ALA A 12 -12.62 -28.52 8.85
C ALA A 12 -12.86 -27.94 7.44
N SER A 13 -13.86 -27.10 7.31
CA SER A 13 -13.99 -26.24 6.13
C SER A 13 -12.74 -25.40 6.10
N THR A 14 -11.83 -25.68 5.16
CA THR A 14 -10.75 -24.74 4.83
C THR A 14 -11.44 -23.49 4.32
N ASP A 15 -11.61 -22.51 5.21
CA ASP A 15 -12.09 -21.20 4.81
C ASP A 15 -11.14 -20.70 3.73
N ALA A 16 -11.68 -20.43 2.55
CA ALA A 16 -10.92 -19.91 1.42
C ALA A 16 -10.16 -18.67 1.88
N GLN A 17 -8.85 -18.71 1.79
CA GLN A 17 -8.01 -17.59 2.20
C GLN A 17 -8.39 -16.35 1.38
N GLU A 18 -8.83 -15.30 2.05
CA GLU A 18 -9.27 -14.07 1.43
C GLU A 18 -8.10 -13.11 1.27
N TRP A 19 -7.97 -12.52 0.07
CA TRP A 19 -7.08 -11.38 -0.18
C TRP A 19 -7.84 -10.07 0.06
N SER A 20 -8.26 -9.87 1.31
CA SER A 20 -9.33 -8.95 1.70
C SER A 20 -8.94 -7.46 1.73
N ARG A 21 -7.65 -7.12 1.54
CA ARG A 21 -7.11 -5.76 1.60
C ARG A 21 -5.85 -5.62 0.75
N PHE A 22 -5.30 -4.40 0.70
CA PHE A 22 -4.00 -4.15 0.08
C PHE A 22 -2.94 -5.13 0.61
N ARG A 23 -2.30 -5.87 -0.31
CA ARG A 23 -1.29 -6.89 -0.03
C ARG A 23 -1.80 -8.08 0.80
N GLY A 24 -3.08 -8.39 0.72
CA GLY A 24 -3.67 -9.61 1.30
C GLY A 24 -3.59 -9.70 2.83
N PRO A 25 -3.40 -10.91 3.38
CA PRO A 25 -3.44 -11.14 4.83
C PRO A 25 -2.51 -10.21 5.59
N ASN A 26 -3.08 -9.35 6.42
CA ASN A 26 -2.40 -8.34 7.20
C ASN A 26 -1.36 -7.48 6.43
N GLY A 27 -1.55 -7.30 5.11
CA GLY A 27 -0.61 -6.56 4.27
C GLY A 27 0.77 -7.22 4.11
N SER A 28 0.90 -8.51 4.42
CA SER A 28 2.15 -9.26 4.33
C SER A 28 2.60 -9.50 2.89
N GLY A 29 1.66 -9.61 1.95
CA GLY A 29 1.91 -10.03 0.58
C GLY A 29 2.10 -11.54 0.44
N ILE A 30 1.78 -12.34 1.46
CA ILE A 30 2.06 -13.78 1.50
C ILE A 30 0.76 -14.56 1.68
N VAL A 31 0.66 -15.69 0.97
CA VAL A 31 -0.35 -16.71 1.18
C VAL A 31 0.32 -18.08 1.33
N ASP A 32 -0.34 -18.96 2.09
CA ASP A 32 0.18 -20.30 2.41
C ASP A 32 -0.44 -21.41 1.56
N ASP A 33 -1.39 -21.06 0.66
CA ASP A 33 -2.00 -22.01 -0.27
C ASP A 33 -1.09 -22.28 -1.47
N ALA A 34 -1.48 -23.25 -2.32
CA ALA A 34 -0.64 -23.80 -3.37
C ALA A 34 -1.38 -23.86 -4.73
N GLY A 35 -0.65 -24.28 -5.77
CA GLY A 35 -1.19 -24.48 -7.11
C GLY A 35 -0.99 -23.32 -8.07
N TYR A 36 -0.12 -22.39 -7.75
CA TYR A 36 0.14 -21.22 -8.59
C TYR A 36 1.00 -21.54 -9.81
N PRO A 37 0.61 -21.09 -11.02
CA PRO A 37 1.45 -21.28 -12.20
C PRO A 37 2.71 -20.42 -12.12
N THR A 38 3.84 -20.94 -12.61
CA THR A 38 5.08 -20.17 -12.77
C THR A 38 5.14 -19.47 -14.12
N THR A 39 4.55 -20.09 -15.15
CA THR A 39 4.54 -19.55 -16.51
C THR A 39 3.08 -19.25 -16.89
N PHE A 40 2.80 -18.01 -17.24
CA PHE A 40 1.46 -17.55 -17.61
C PHE A 40 1.54 -16.28 -18.48
N GLY A 41 0.44 -15.95 -19.12
CA GLY A 41 0.32 -14.79 -19.99
C GLY A 41 -1.00 -14.82 -20.76
N PRO A 42 -1.21 -13.91 -21.71
CA PRO A 42 -2.47 -13.83 -22.45
C PRO A 42 -2.87 -15.13 -23.16
N ASP A 43 -1.89 -15.97 -23.55
CA ASP A 43 -2.12 -17.21 -24.28
C ASP A 43 -1.76 -18.47 -23.46
N ARG A 44 -1.45 -18.32 -22.17
CA ARG A 44 -1.01 -19.45 -21.31
C ARG A 44 -1.54 -19.31 -19.90
N ASN A 45 -2.17 -20.38 -19.40
CA ASN A 45 -2.71 -20.43 -18.04
C ASN A 45 -3.66 -19.26 -17.71
N LEU A 46 -4.25 -18.66 -18.72
CA LEU A 46 -5.26 -17.62 -18.61
C LEU A 46 -6.64 -18.28 -18.38
N LEU A 47 -7.19 -18.10 -17.21
CA LEU A 47 -8.55 -18.57 -16.91
C LEU A 47 -9.60 -17.63 -17.48
N TRP A 48 -9.40 -16.32 -17.33
CA TRP A 48 -10.23 -15.29 -17.91
C TRP A 48 -9.51 -13.92 -17.94
N ARG A 49 -9.99 -13.08 -18.86
CA ARG A 49 -9.63 -11.67 -18.99
C ARG A 49 -10.90 -10.84 -19.12
N THR A 50 -10.97 -9.71 -18.41
CA THR A 50 -12.13 -8.81 -18.43
C THR A 50 -11.65 -7.37 -18.53
N ALA A 51 -12.33 -6.57 -19.37
CA ALA A 51 -12.08 -5.13 -19.44
C ALA A 51 -12.46 -4.45 -18.11
N VAL A 52 -11.62 -3.50 -17.68
CA VAL A 52 -11.86 -2.67 -16.50
C VAL A 52 -11.70 -1.20 -16.83
N ARG A 53 -12.27 -0.32 -15.99
CA ARG A 53 -11.98 1.11 -16.08
C ARG A 53 -10.58 1.42 -15.62
N PRO A 54 -9.97 2.52 -16.12
CA PRO A 54 -8.66 2.98 -15.68
C PRO A 54 -8.60 3.15 -14.16
N GLY A 55 -7.47 2.79 -13.57
CA GLY A 55 -7.24 2.96 -12.13
C GLY A 55 -6.07 2.14 -11.63
N LYS A 56 -5.58 2.46 -10.42
CA LYS A 56 -4.36 1.89 -9.85
C LYS A 56 -4.57 1.09 -8.56
N SER A 57 -5.80 1.01 -8.04
CA SER A 57 -6.07 0.17 -6.87
C SER A 57 -5.72 -1.30 -7.13
N SER A 58 -5.18 -1.97 -6.14
CA SER A 58 -4.92 -3.41 -6.22
C SER A 58 -6.22 -4.22 -6.14
N PRO A 59 -6.30 -5.41 -6.77
CA PRO A 59 -7.45 -6.29 -6.62
C PRO A 59 -7.61 -6.74 -5.16
N VAL A 60 -8.85 -6.70 -4.69
CA VAL A 60 -9.26 -7.22 -3.38
C VAL A 60 -10.27 -8.34 -3.61
N LEU A 61 -10.04 -9.46 -2.96
CA LEU A 61 -10.81 -10.68 -3.16
C LEU A 61 -11.59 -11.07 -1.90
N SER A 62 -12.89 -11.27 -2.03
CA SER A 62 -13.69 -12.07 -1.11
C SER A 62 -13.86 -13.50 -1.64
N ARG A 63 -14.63 -14.33 -0.97
CA ARG A 63 -14.91 -15.69 -1.44
C ARG A 63 -15.47 -15.74 -2.86
N ARG A 64 -16.30 -14.77 -3.26
CA ARG A 64 -17.03 -14.77 -4.54
C ARG A 64 -16.67 -13.64 -5.47
N HIS A 65 -16.15 -12.54 -4.95
CA HIS A 65 -16.01 -11.30 -5.68
C HIS A 65 -14.58 -10.77 -5.70
N ILE A 66 -14.31 -9.96 -6.71
CA ILE A 66 -13.13 -9.12 -6.82
C ILE A 66 -13.61 -7.68 -6.87
N PHE A 67 -13.01 -6.81 -6.07
CA PHE A 67 -13.35 -5.40 -6.00
C PHE A 67 -12.19 -4.54 -6.49
N LEU A 68 -12.52 -3.53 -7.28
CA LEU A 68 -11.61 -2.49 -7.77
C LEU A 68 -12.25 -1.11 -7.61
N THR A 69 -11.41 -0.09 -7.45
CA THR A 69 -11.78 1.31 -7.63
C THR A 69 -11.19 1.85 -8.92
N ALA A 70 -11.84 2.83 -9.55
CA ALA A 70 -11.41 3.43 -10.79
C ALA A 70 -11.80 4.91 -10.86
N TYR A 71 -11.12 5.68 -11.69
CA TYR A 71 -11.46 7.06 -12.03
C TYR A 71 -11.43 7.22 -13.53
N ASP A 72 -12.57 7.60 -14.12
CA ASP A 72 -12.73 7.70 -15.55
C ASP A 72 -13.76 8.78 -15.92
N GLY A 73 -13.45 9.62 -16.90
CA GLY A 73 -14.34 10.66 -17.35
C GLY A 73 -14.85 11.61 -16.26
N GLY A 74 -14.05 11.89 -15.22
CA GLY A 74 -14.43 12.76 -14.11
C GLY A 74 -15.28 12.11 -13.03
N SER A 75 -15.55 10.80 -13.14
CA SER A 75 -16.35 10.04 -12.18
C SER A 75 -15.52 8.98 -11.45
N LEU A 76 -15.91 8.69 -10.22
CA LEU A 76 -15.32 7.67 -9.36
C LEU A 76 -16.14 6.39 -9.48
N TYR A 77 -15.48 5.25 -9.63
CA TYR A 77 -16.16 3.97 -9.81
C TYR A 77 -15.71 2.95 -8.78
N THR A 78 -16.69 2.15 -8.31
CA THR A 78 -16.44 0.88 -7.64
C THR A 78 -16.96 -0.24 -8.53
N GLN A 79 -16.09 -1.19 -8.85
CA GLN A 79 -16.39 -2.33 -9.70
C GLN A 79 -16.31 -3.63 -8.90
N CYS A 80 -17.29 -4.51 -9.09
CA CYS A 80 -17.34 -5.84 -8.51
C CYS A 80 -17.43 -6.89 -9.62
N PHE A 81 -16.51 -7.84 -9.60
CA PHE A 81 -16.45 -8.93 -10.57
C PHE A 81 -16.67 -10.27 -9.86
N ASP A 82 -17.27 -11.20 -10.56
CA ASP A 82 -17.34 -12.59 -10.13
C ASP A 82 -15.92 -13.20 -10.17
N ARG A 83 -15.44 -13.70 -9.04
CA ARG A 83 -14.06 -14.19 -8.89
C ARG A 83 -13.77 -15.41 -9.77
N LYS A 84 -14.76 -16.25 -10.05
CA LYS A 84 -14.59 -17.48 -10.82
C LYS A 84 -14.52 -17.21 -12.32
N THR A 85 -15.32 -16.28 -12.81
CA THR A 85 -15.55 -16.06 -14.25
C THR A 85 -14.99 -14.74 -14.78
N GLY A 86 -14.61 -13.80 -13.90
CA GLY A 86 -14.23 -12.44 -14.28
C GLY A 86 -15.39 -11.55 -14.75
N ARG A 87 -16.63 -12.04 -14.77
CA ARG A 87 -17.78 -11.28 -15.23
C ARG A 87 -18.09 -10.13 -14.28
N LEU A 88 -18.30 -8.92 -14.83
CA LEU A 88 -18.78 -7.78 -14.05
C LEU A 88 -20.16 -8.11 -13.44
N VAL A 89 -20.24 -8.05 -12.11
CA VAL A 89 -21.46 -8.27 -11.34
C VAL A 89 -22.22 -6.98 -11.17
N TRP A 90 -21.53 -5.94 -10.74
CA TRP A 90 -22.07 -4.59 -10.64
C TRP A 90 -20.96 -3.54 -10.73
N GLU A 91 -21.35 -2.35 -11.10
CA GLU A 91 -20.54 -1.13 -11.11
C GLU A 91 -21.35 0.00 -10.48
N ARG A 92 -20.71 0.84 -9.68
CA ARG A 92 -21.30 2.04 -9.10
C ARG A 92 -20.44 3.24 -9.46
N ALA A 93 -21.09 4.28 -9.97
CA ALA A 93 -20.48 5.55 -10.29
C ALA A 93 -20.87 6.60 -9.25
N GLU A 94 -19.90 7.39 -8.82
CA GLU A 94 -20.08 8.50 -7.88
C GLU A 94 -19.46 9.77 -8.46
N GLN A 95 -20.06 10.91 -8.18
CA GLN A 95 -19.46 12.17 -8.52
C GLN A 95 -18.52 12.62 -7.40
N PRO A 96 -17.31 13.07 -7.71
CA PRO A 96 -16.44 13.67 -6.71
C PRO A 96 -17.09 14.95 -6.17
N LEU A 97 -16.90 15.22 -4.87
CA LEU A 97 -17.35 16.47 -4.24
C LEU A 97 -16.40 17.63 -4.54
N ARG A 98 -15.18 17.32 -4.97
CA ARG A 98 -14.10 18.26 -5.27
C ARG A 98 -13.04 17.62 -6.15
N HIS A 99 -12.08 18.40 -6.59
CA HIS A 99 -10.87 17.92 -7.25
C HIS A 99 -9.65 18.43 -6.48
N GLU A 100 -8.88 17.51 -5.90
CA GLU A 100 -7.64 17.81 -5.20
C GLU A 100 -6.45 17.52 -6.11
N ASP A 101 -5.48 18.44 -6.14
CA ASP A 101 -4.22 18.21 -6.85
C ASP A 101 -3.48 17.02 -6.25
N ALA A 102 -2.85 16.21 -7.10
CA ALA A 102 -2.09 15.06 -6.68
C ALA A 102 -1.03 14.67 -7.72
N HIS A 103 -0.09 13.84 -7.27
CA HIS A 103 0.83 13.18 -8.19
C HIS A 103 0.07 12.25 -9.14
N VAL A 104 0.54 12.15 -10.40
CA VAL A 104 -0.10 11.35 -11.47
C VAL A 104 -0.33 9.87 -11.10
N LEU A 105 0.48 9.31 -10.21
CA LEU A 105 0.28 7.95 -9.70
C LEU A 105 -0.78 7.87 -8.60
N ASN A 106 -1.17 8.97 -8.00
CA ASN A 106 -2.11 9.07 -6.89
C ASN A 106 -3.45 9.65 -7.36
N GLU A 107 -4.03 9.06 -8.38
CA GLU A 107 -5.39 9.40 -8.84
C GLU A 107 -6.43 9.26 -7.72
N PRO A 108 -7.62 9.88 -7.81
CA PRO A 108 -8.62 9.88 -6.74
C PRO A 108 -9.08 8.49 -6.27
N SER A 109 -8.86 7.47 -7.11
CA SER A 109 -9.25 6.07 -6.87
C SER A 109 -8.07 5.13 -6.55
N ALA A 110 -6.86 5.66 -6.30
CA ALA A 110 -5.66 4.83 -6.13
C ALA A 110 -5.65 4.01 -4.82
N ALA A 111 -6.38 4.45 -3.79
CA ALA A 111 -6.53 3.67 -2.57
C ALA A 111 -7.20 2.32 -2.84
N THR A 112 -6.58 1.25 -2.35
CA THR A 112 -7.10 -0.10 -2.51
C THR A 112 -8.27 -0.32 -1.55
N PRO A 113 -9.40 -0.91 -2.01
CA PRO A 113 -10.51 -1.28 -1.15
C PRO A 113 -10.13 -2.24 -0.01
N VAL A 114 -11.05 -2.43 0.93
CA VAL A 114 -11.00 -3.53 1.91
C VAL A 114 -12.38 -4.18 2.00
N THR A 115 -12.42 -5.49 2.25
CA THR A 115 -13.67 -6.25 2.43
C THR A 115 -13.64 -7.03 3.73
N ASP A 116 -14.81 -7.19 4.36
CA ASP A 116 -15.05 -8.11 5.47
C ASP A 116 -15.60 -9.47 5.01
N GLY A 117 -15.59 -9.71 3.67
CA GLY A 117 -16.14 -10.90 3.04
C GLY A 117 -17.53 -10.68 2.47
N ASP A 118 -18.40 -9.97 3.19
CA ASP A 118 -19.78 -9.67 2.80
C ASP A 118 -19.96 -8.27 2.23
N ASN A 119 -19.16 -7.30 2.72
CA ASN A 119 -19.25 -5.90 2.33
C ASN A 119 -17.91 -5.41 1.82
N VAL A 120 -17.91 -4.35 1.02
CA VAL A 120 -16.70 -3.65 0.57
C VAL A 120 -16.73 -2.20 1.03
N TYR A 121 -15.56 -1.72 1.43
CA TYR A 121 -15.32 -0.36 1.88
C TYR A 121 -14.28 0.28 0.96
N VAL A 122 -14.63 1.39 0.34
CA VAL A 122 -13.79 2.11 -0.61
C VAL A 122 -13.53 3.53 -0.12
N PHE A 123 -12.32 3.99 -0.31
CA PHE A 123 -11.94 5.37 -0.05
C PHE A 123 -11.61 6.08 -1.36
N PHE A 124 -12.26 7.21 -1.59
CA PHE A 124 -11.94 8.13 -2.67
C PHE A 124 -11.53 9.47 -2.07
N ARG A 125 -10.33 9.92 -2.36
CA ARG A 125 -9.79 11.19 -1.86
C ARG A 125 -10.76 12.37 -2.06
N ASP A 126 -11.33 12.47 -3.24
CA ASP A 126 -12.18 13.59 -3.63
C ASP A 126 -13.63 13.47 -3.15
N LEU A 127 -13.96 12.43 -2.39
CA LEU A 127 -15.32 12.15 -1.91
C LEU A 127 -15.36 11.75 -0.42
N GLY A 128 -14.57 10.77 -0.03
CA GLY A 128 -14.62 10.13 1.29
C GLY A 128 -14.77 8.61 1.20
N VAL A 129 -15.42 8.02 2.19
CA VAL A 129 -15.60 6.56 2.30
C VAL A 129 -17.03 6.17 1.93
N ILE A 130 -17.14 5.05 1.20
CA ILE A 130 -18.43 4.42 0.90
C ILE A 130 -18.35 2.94 1.27
N SER A 131 -19.41 2.43 1.86
CA SER A 131 -19.62 0.99 2.05
C SER A 131 -20.75 0.50 1.15
N TYR A 132 -20.48 -0.61 0.45
CA TYR A 132 -21.46 -1.34 -0.33
C TYR A 132 -21.62 -2.76 0.21
N ASP A 133 -22.82 -3.32 0.10
CA ASP A 133 -23.05 -4.75 0.31
C ASP A 133 -22.59 -5.58 -0.92
N ALA A 134 -22.68 -6.90 -0.82
CA ALA A 134 -22.31 -7.82 -1.90
C ALA A 134 -23.11 -7.60 -3.20
N ALA A 135 -24.33 -7.06 -3.13
CA ALA A 135 -25.17 -6.73 -4.28
C ALA A 135 -24.89 -5.33 -4.85
N GLY A 136 -23.99 -4.59 -4.22
CA GLY A 136 -23.61 -3.22 -4.61
C GLY A 136 -24.63 -2.17 -4.16
N ALA A 137 -25.52 -2.49 -3.20
CA ALA A 137 -26.34 -1.46 -2.57
C ALA A 137 -25.49 -0.66 -1.57
N VAL A 138 -25.66 0.67 -1.56
CA VAL A 138 -24.97 1.53 -0.61
C VAL A 138 -25.49 1.24 0.79
N ARG A 139 -24.59 0.89 1.71
CA ARG A 139 -24.88 0.74 3.13
C ARG A 139 -24.80 2.08 3.85
N TRP A 140 -23.73 2.78 3.60
CA TRP A 140 -23.52 4.15 4.12
C TRP A 140 -22.45 4.88 3.30
N LYS A 141 -22.47 6.22 3.39
CA LYS A 141 -21.47 7.13 2.84
C LYS A 141 -20.98 8.08 3.90
N ARG A 142 -19.67 8.30 3.95
CA ARG A 142 -19.03 9.26 4.85
C ARG A 142 -18.16 10.23 4.05
N PRO A 143 -18.65 11.44 3.72
CA PRO A 143 -17.81 12.49 3.13
C PRO A 143 -16.63 12.81 4.04
N MET A 144 -15.42 12.94 3.44
CA MET A 144 -14.20 13.29 4.16
C MET A 144 -13.34 14.22 3.30
N GLY A 145 -12.43 14.95 3.92
CA GLY A 145 -11.57 15.95 3.28
C GLY A 145 -12.19 17.35 3.29
N PRO A 146 -11.62 18.38 2.62
CA PRO A 146 -10.44 18.26 1.77
C PRO A 146 -9.19 17.85 2.53
N PHE A 147 -8.19 17.31 1.77
CA PHE A 147 -6.92 16.84 2.34
C PHE A 147 -5.76 17.73 1.89
N SER A 148 -4.97 18.23 2.84
CA SER A 148 -3.75 19.01 2.59
C SER A 148 -2.52 18.10 2.43
N ASN A 149 -2.53 17.20 1.44
CA ASN A 149 -1.44 16.27 1.18
C ASN A 149 -0.82 16.55 -0.19
N ARG A 150 0.50 16.81 -0.23
CA ARG A 150 1.23 17.24 -1.45
C ARG A 150 1.05 16.30 -2.65
N MET A 151 1.06 15.01 -2.39
CA MET A 151 0.98 14.00 -3.45
C MET A 151 -0.40 13.38 -3.58
N GLY A 152 -1.36 13.83 -2.76
CA GLY A 152 -2.72 13.28 -2.67
C GLY A 152 -2.87 12.18 -1.63
N ALA A 153 -3.96 12.21 -0.88
CA ALA A 153 -4.28 11.22 0.15
C ALA A 153 -4.75 9.90 -0.49
N VAL A 154 -3.92 8.86 -0.40
CA VAL A 154 -4.18 7.54 -1.04
C VAL A 154 -3.91 6.35 -0.12
N THR A 155 -3.75 6.59 1.17
CA THR A 155 -3.64 5.50 2.16
C THR A 155 -4.86 4.59 2.07
N SER A 156 -4.63 3.29 1.94
CA SER A 156 -5.72 2.32 1.87
C SER A 156 -6.32 2.07 3.25
N PRO A 157 -7.65 1.94 3.37
CA PRO A 157 -8.28 1.57 4.63
C PRO A 157 -7.95 0.13 5.03
N ILE A 158 -8.03 -0.15 6.33
CA ILE A 158 -7.94 -1.51 6.88
C ILE A 158 -9.11 -1.78 7.81
N ILE A 159 -9.43 -3.07 7.99
CA ILE A 159 -10.35 -3.52 9.03
C ILE A 159 -9.55 -3.95 10.25
N ALA A 160 -9.94 -3.44 11.42
CA ALA A 160 -9.41 -3.80 12.71
C ALA A 160 -10.56 -4.04 13.70
N GLY A 161 -10.86 -5.32 13.97
CA GLY A 161 -12.06 -5.70 14.72
C GLY A 161 -13.35 -5.27 14.00
N THR A 162 -14.15 -4.43 14.64
CA THR A 162 -15.41 -3.88 14.07
C THR A 162 -15.25 -2.48 13.48
N ALA A 163 -14.02 -2.02 13.33
CA ALA A 163 -13.70 -0.69 12.84
C ALA A 163 -13.03 -0.72 11.46
N LEU A 164 -13.38 0.24 10.62
CA LEU A 164 -12.60 0.66 9.46
C LEU A 164 -11.61 1.72 9.90
N VAL A 165 -10.34 1.44 9.78
CA VAL A 165 -9.27 2.35 10.22
C VAL A 165 -8.59 2.98 9.02
N MET A 166 -8.37 4.28 9.09
CA MET A 166 -7.67 5.09 8.09
C MET A 166 -6.63 5.98 8.74
N VAL A 167 -5.46 6.06 8.11
CA VAL A 167 -4.41 7.03 8.43
C VAL A 167 -4.52 8.17 7.42
N LEU A 168 -4.73 9.37 7.91
CA LEU A 168 -4.93 10.59 7.13
C LEU A 168 -3.83 11.60 7.50
N ASP A 169 -2.60 11.26 7.10
CA ASP A 169 -1.45 12.12 7.38
C ASP A 169 -1.34 13.20 6.30
N GLN A 170 -1.33 14.44 6.74
CA GLN A 170 -1.39 15.64 5.91
C GLN A 170 -0.76 16.85 6.64
N PHE A 171 -0.66 18.01 5.98
CA PHE A 171 0.01 19.17 6.58
C PHE A 171 -0.75 19.79 7.75
N ASP A 172 -2.07 19.91 7.64
CA ASP A 172 -2.82 20.74 8.58
C ASP A 172 -3.41 20.00 9.77
N SER A 173 -3.86 18.77 9.58
CA SER A 173 -4.63 18.05 10.62
C SER A 173 -4.50 16.54 10.45
N SER A 174 -3.27 16.05 10.54
CA SER A 174 -3.02 14.62 10.51
C SER A 174 -3.76 13.89 11.59
N SER A 175 -4.36 12.78 11.23
CA SER A 175 -5.11 11.94 12.16
C SER A 175 -5.11 10.47 11.75
N ILE A 176 -5.38 9.62 12.71
CA ILE A 176 -5.87 8.27 12.49
C ILE A 176 -7.32 8.23 12.96
N VAL A 177 -8.19 7.66 12.15
CA VAL A 177 -9.63 7.61 12.42
C VAL A 177 -10.13 6.18 12.32
N ALA A 178 -11.06 5.82 13.21
CA ALA A 178 -11.83 4.58 13.14
C ALA A 178 -13.30 4.87 12.90
N LEU A 179 -13.86 4.23 11.88
CA LEU A 179 -15.27 4.30 11.55
C LEU A 179 -15.93 2.96 11.85
N SER A 180 -17.17 2.97 12.33
CA SER A 180 -17.97 1.77 12.47
C SER A 180 -18.16 1.09 11.12
N LEU A 181 -17.85 -0.19 10.99
CA LEU A 181 -18.13 -0.97 9.78
C LEU A 181 -19.64 -1.03 9.47
N ALA A 182 -20.48 -0.96 10.50
CA ALA A 182 -21.93 -1.06 10.34
C ALA A 182 -22.57 0.23 9.82
N THR A 183 -22.14 1.41 10.33
CA THR A 183 -22.84 2.67 10.12
C THR A 183 -21.99 3.77 9.47
N GLY A 184 -20.66 3.63 9.45
CA GLY A 184 -19.75 4.68 9.00
C GLY A 184 -19.54 5.81 10.01
N ASP A 185 -20.12 5.70 11.21
CA ASP A 185 -19.93 6.69 12.27
C ASP A 185 -18.51 6.64 12.83
N VAL A 186 -17.99 7.82 13.18
CA VAL A 186 -16.68 7.92 13.83
C VAL A 186 -16.76 7.33 15.23
N GLN A 187 -15.97 6.29 15.48
CA GLN A 187 -15.82 5.70 16.80
C GLN A 187 -14.79 6.49 17.63
N TRP A 188 -13.67 6.83 17.01
CA TRP A 188 -12.65 7.69 17.59
C TRP A 188 -11.81 8.34 16.48
N THR A 189 -11.16 9.46 16.84
CA THR A 189 -10.16 10.15 16.03
C THR A 189 -9.01 10.54 16.94
N THR A 190 -7.79 10.17 16.55
CA THR A 190 -6.59 10.55 17.28
C THR A 190 -5.74 11.48 16.42
N PRO A 191 -5.51 12.73 16.87
CA PRO A 191 -4.59 13.65 16.20
C PRO A 191 -3.18 13.07 16.12
N ARG A 192 -2.47 13.41 15.06
CA ARG A 192 -1.10 12.98 14.78
C ARG A 192 -0.23 14.19 14.48
N ALA A 193 1.05 14.10 14.85
CA ALA A 193 2.03 15.14 14.56
C ALA A 193 2.82 14.84 13.25
N GLU A 194 2.61 13.67 12.68
CA GLU A 194 3.23 13.23 11.44
C GLU A 194 2.62 14.00 10.26
N THR A 195 3.46 14.38 9.32
CA THR A 195 3.05 15.03 8.08
C THR A 195 3.11 14.04 6.92
N ASP A 196 2.34 14.28 5.89
CA ASP A 196 2.52 13.77 4.54
C ASP A 196 3.05 12.33 4.42
N ALA A 197 2.20 11.33 4.61
CA ALA A 197 2.55 9.93 4.42
C ALA A 197 1.44 9.17 3.66
N TRP A 198 1.83 8.03 3.08
CA TRP A 198 0.97 7.26 2.17
C TRP A 198 0.93 5.78 2.53
N ALA A 199 1.67 5.37 3.54
CA ALA A 199 1.76 3.97 3.95
C ALA A 199 0.45 3.46 4.56
N THR A 200 -0.02 2.34 4.03
CA THR A 200 -1.17 1.62 4.60
C THR A 200 -0.77 0.97 5.92
N PRO A 201 -1.53 1.15 7.02
CA PRO A 201 -1.22 0.55 8.32
C PRO A 201 -1.40 -0.98 8.29
N VAL A 202 -0.76 -1.65 9.24
CA VAL A 202 -0.88 -3.09 9.47
C VAL A 202 -1.23 -3.39 10.92
N LEU A 203 -1.65 -4.61 11.22
CA LEU A 203 -1.91 -5.03 12.58
C LEU A 203 -0.68 -5.75 13.15
N TYR A 204 -0.37 -5.49 14.39
CA TYR A 204 0.49 -6.33 15.21
C TYR A 204 -0.37 -7.15 16.15
N GLU A 205 -0.37 -8.44 15.94
CA GLU A 205 -1.15 -9.41 16.69
C GLU A 205 -0.21 -10.35 17.44
N GLN A 206 -0.40 -10.48 18.71
CA GLN A 206 0.39 -11.38 19.57
C GLN A 206 -0.54 -12.18 20.45
N THR A 207 -0.26 -13.46 20.60
CA THR A 207 -1.02 -14.35 21.51
C THR A 207 -1.07 -13.78 22.92
N GLY A 208 -2.26 -13.64 23.47
CA GLY A 208 -2.50 -13.15 24.82
C GLY A 208 -2.35 -11.64 25.03
N ALA A 209 -2.28 -10.85 23.94
CA ALA A 209 -2.30 -9.40 24.00
C ALA A 209 -3.37 -8.81 23.05
N ALA A 210 -3.86 -7.61 23.36
CA ALA A 210 -4.73 -6.90 22.44
C ALA A 210 -3.95 -6.52 21.17
N PRO A 211 -4.52 -6.73 19.98
CA PRO A 211 -3.88 -6.33 18.73
C PRO A 211 -3.74 -4.81 18.62
N GLN A 212 -2.71 -4.35 17.92
CA GLN A 212 -2.37 -2.94 17.76
C GLN A 212 -2.32 -2.55 16.28
N ILE A 213 -2.71 -1.33 15.96
CA ILE A 213 -2.56 -0.75 14.63
C ILE A 213 -1.15 -0.16 14.53
N VAL A 214 -0.31 -0.72 13.66
CA VAL A 214 1.05 -0.22 13.41
C VAL A 214 1.05 0.69 12.20
N THR A 215 1.59 1.88 12.35
CA THR A 215 1.74 2.91 11.31
C THR A 215 3.22 3.18 11.03
N ALA A 216 3.52 3.61 9.81
CA ALA A 216 4.82 4.15 9.43
C ALA A 216 4.58 5.49 8.72
N SER A 217 5.03 6.58 9.31
CA SER A 217 4.84 7.91 8.74
C SER A 217 5.68 8.98 9.45
N GLY A 218 5.99 10.09 8.78
CA GLY A 218 6.68 11.21 9.39
C GLY A 218 8.02 10.84 10.04
N GLY A 219 8.79 9.92 9.44
CA GLY A 219 10.09 9.51 9.96
C GLY A 219 10.04 8.54 11.14
N GLN A 220 8.91 7.89 11.41
CA GLN A 220 8.77 7.00 12.56
C GLN A 220 7.77 5.85 12.36
N TYR A 221 7.91 4.80 13.16
CA TYR A 221 6.84 3.86 13.43
C TYR A 221 6.02 4.36 14.63
N GLY A 222 4.75 4.03 14.64
CA GLY A 222 3.85 4.23 15.77
C GLY A 222 2.88 3.08 15.90
N ALA A 223 2.32 2.88 17.10
CA ALA A 223 1.20 1.97 17.27
C ALA A 223 0.07 2.61 18.05
N HIS A 224 -1.14 2.15 17.73
CA HIS A 224 -2.37 2.65 18.32
C HIS A 224 -3.25 1.50 18.82
N ALA A 225 -3.94 1.72 19.93
CA ALA A 225 -4.95 0.80 20.43
C ALA A 225 -6.16 0.79 19.48
N ILE A 226 -6.64 -0.40 19.08
CA ILE A 226 -7.78 -0.52 18.16
C ILE A 226 -9.05 0.08 18.78
N ALA A 227 -9.27 -0.13 20.07
CA ALA A 227 -10.51 0.27 20.73
C ALA A 227 -10.64 1.79 20.96
N THR A 228 -9.53 2.51 21.13
CA THR A 228 -9.53 3.91 21.56
C THR A 228 -8.75 4.85 20.67
N GLY A 229 -7.90 4.33 19.79
CA GLY A 229 -6.97 5.11 18.99
C GLY A 229 -5.78 5.66 19.78
N GLU A 230 -5.69 5.38 21.09
CA GLU A 230 -4.58 5.82 21.93
C GLU A 230 -3.24 5.39 21.36
N ARG A 231 -2.25 6.30 21.32
CA ARG A 231 -0.89 5.99 20.91
C ARG A 231 -0.18 5.20 22.00
N LEU A 232 0.21 3.99 21.68
CA LEU A 232 0.83 3.05 22.63
C LEU A 232 2.35 3.16 22.67
N TRP A 233 2.98 3.33 21.53
CA TRP A 233 4.43 3.51 21.42
C TRP A 233 4.80 4.22 20.11
N THR A 234 6.03 4.70 20.05
CA THR A 234 6.66 5.34 18.90
C THR A 234 8.13 4.94 18.80
N HIS A 235 8.63 4.71 17.62
CA HIS A 235 10.05 4.54 17.31
C HIS A 235 10.46 5.48 16.16
N LYS A 236 11.29 6.49 16.48
CA LYS A 236 11.80 7.48 15.52
C LYS A 236 13.01 6.94 14.76
N GLY A 237 13.31 7.54 13.62
CA GLY A 237 14.54 7.29 12.87
C GLY A 237 14.34 6.67 11.50
N LEU A 238 13.11 6.57 10.99
CA LEU A 238 12.90 6.38 9.56
C LEU A 238 13.22 7.67 8.81
N ALA A 239 13.54 7.56 7.52
CA ALA A 239 13.56 8.74 6.66
C ALA A 239 12.12 9.27 6.48
N PRO A 240 11.92 10.59 6.29
CA PRO A 240 10.62 11.23 6.51
C PRO A 240 9.54 10.89 5.49
N ALA A 241 9.87 10.69 4.22
CA ALA A 241 8.87 10.35 3.21
C ALA A 241 8.59 8.83 3.21
N ILE A 242 7.38 8.44 3.58
CA ILE A 242 7.00 7.03 3.73
C ILE A 242 5.82 6.72 2.82
N VAL A 243 6.09 5.96 1.76
CA VAL A 243 5.09 5.45 0.79
C VAL A 243 4.86 3.96 1.03
N ALA A 244 5.94 3.21 1.17
CA ALA A 244 5.90 1.77 1.40
C ALA A 244 5.23 1.43 2.75
N SER A 245 4.29 0.49 2.72
CA SER A 245 3.65 -0.01 3.94
C SER A 245 4.64 -0.81 4.78
N PRO A 246 4.59 -0.69 6.12
CA PRO A 246 5.38 -1.56 7.00
C PRO A 246 4.90 -3.01 6.90
N VAL A 247 5.78 -3.94 7.25
CA VAL A 247 5.46 -5.36 7.35
C VAL A 247 5.75 -5.84 8.76
N VAL A 248 4.80 -6.54 9.34
CA VAL A 248 4.97 -7.25 10.61
C VAL A 248 5.29 -8.71 10.32
N SER A 249 6.37 -9.20 10.91
CA SER A 249 6.78 -10.62 10.85
C SER A 249 7.19 -11.08 12.24
N GLY A 250 6.35 -11.89 12.89
CA GLY A 250 6.47 -12.19 14.30
C GLY A 250 6.49 -10.91 15.15
N ASP A 251 7.48 -10.77 16.02
CA ASP A 251 7.65 -9.57 16.86
C ASP A 251 8.59 -8.52 16.23
N THR A 252 8.65 -8.47 14.90
CA THR A 252 9.48 -7.49 14.18
C THR A 252 8.64 -6.70 13.18
N VAL A 253 8.86 -5.39 13.15
CA VAL A 253 8.34 -4.47 12.12
C VAL A 253 9.50 -4.11 11.20
N VAL A 254 9.28 -4.23 9.90
CA VAL A 254 10.23 -3.82 8.86
C VAL A 254 9.55 -2.80 7.95
N GLY A 255 10.19 -1.68 7.69
CA GLY A 255 9.65 -0.67 6.80
C GLY A 255 10.72 0.22 6.23
N PHE A 256 10.33 0.93 5.19
CA PHE A 256 11.20 1.77 4.41
C PHE A 256 10.77 3.24 4.51
N GLY A 257 11.75 4.14 4.69
CA GLY A 257 11.58 5.58 4.56
C GLY A 257 12.53 6.11 3.48
N TYR A 258 12.03 7.05 2.69
CA TYR A 258 12.77 7.75 1.65
C TYR A 258 13.16 9.14 2.14
N GLY A 259 14.40 9.53 1.87
CA GLY A 259 14.94 10.86 2.12
C GLY A 259 15.89 11.25 0.99
N TYR A 260 16.29 12.50 1.00
CA TYR A 260 17.25 13.04 0.04
C TYR A 260 18.61 13.21 0.70
N ASP A 261 19.68 12.91 -0.02
CA ASP A 261 21.05 13.03 0.47
C ASP A 261 21.56 14.47 0.43
N ALA A 262 20.95 15.34 -0.39
CA ALA A 262 21.34 16.72 -0.57
C ALA A 262 20.15 17.61 -0.96
N THR A 263 20.26 18.91 -0.68
CA THR A 263 19.30 19.92 -1.13
C THR A 263 19.58 20.32 -2.58
N GLU A 264 18.53 20.64 -3.31
CA GLU A 264 18.63 21.36 -4.58
C GLU A 264 18.50 22.86 -4.32
N PRO A 265 19.41 23.73 -4.83
CA PRO A 265 19.28 25.17 -4.68
C PRO A 265 18.02 25.69 -5.38
N PHE A 266 17.27 26.60 -4.74
CA PHE A 266 16.07 27.22 -5.30
C PHE A 266 16.30 27.92 -6.64
N ALA A 267 17.49 28.43 -6.87
CA ALA A 267 17.90 29.05 -8.13
C ALA A 267 17.71 28.14 -9.36
N GLY A 268 17.76 26.81 -9.19
CA GLY A 268 17.58 25.84 -10.27
C GLY A 268 16.15 25.84 -10.83
N PRO A 269 15.11 25.54 -10.04
CA PRO A 269 13.72 25.64 -10.48
C PRO A 269 13.30 27.08 -10.80
N LEU A 270 13.77 28.09 -10.05
CA LEU A 270 13.46 29.48 -10.32
C LEU A 270 13.90 29.90 -11.73
N ALA A 271 15.14 29.62 -12.13
CA ALA A 271 15.63 29.96 -13.46
C ALA A 271 14.86 29.34 -14.63
N LYS A 272 14.16 28.22 -14.37
CA LYS A 272 13.41 27.47 -15.39
C LYS A 272 11.94 27.87 -15.47
N LEU A 273 11.34 28.27 -14.36
CA LEU A 273 9.89 28.34 -14.20
C LEU A 273 9.38 29.77 -13.93
N ASP A 274 10.20 30.66 -13.37
CA ASP A 274 9.84 32.06 -13.06
C ASP A 274 9.71 32.86 -14.39
N ALA A 275 8.47 32.90 -14.89
CA ALA A 275 8.17 33.49 -16.20
C ALA A 275 8.09 35.02 -16.15
N ASP A 276 7.60 35.57 -15.04
CA ASP A 276 7.43 37.03 -14.86
C ASP A 276 8.62 37.69 -14.17
N LYS A 277 9.61 36.88 -13.72
CA LYS A 277 10.87 37.30 -13.11
C LYS A 277 10.69 38.08 -11.80
N ASP A 278 9.68 37.71 -11.02
CA ASP A 278 9.42 38.34 -9.72
C ASP A 278 10.24 37.70 -8.56
N GLY A 279 11.01 36.64 -8.85
CA GLY A 279 11.91 35.98 -7.90
C GLY A 279 11.24 34.94 -7.02
N ARG A 280 10.03 34.51 -7.35
CA ARG A 280 9.27 33.46 -6.67
C ARG A 280 8.49 32.64 -7.71
N LEU A 281 7.95 31.50 -7.33
CA LEU A 281 7.15 30.65 -8.21
C LEU A 281 5.70 30.62 -7.75
N SER A 282 4.79 31.18 -8.55
CA SER A 282 3.34 31.04 -8.36
C SER A 282 2.88 29.59 -8.59
N VAL A 283 1.70 29.20 -8.10
CA VAL A 283 1.09 27.88 -8.39
C VAL A 283 0.99 27.64 -9.90
N GLN A 284 0.75 28.67 -10.72
CA GLN A 284 0.68 28.55 -12.17
C GLN A 284 2.03 28.20 -12.78
N GLU A 285 3.11 28.85 -12.32
CA GLU A 285 4.49 28.60 -12.75
C GLU A 285 5.02 27.24 -12.26
N CYS A 286 4.51 26.74 -11.16
CA CYS A 286 4.80 25.37 -10.70
C CYS A 286 4.34 24.29 -11.69
N GLY A 287 3.47 24.64 -12.66
CA GLY A 287 2.98 23.73 -13.70
C GLY A 287 2.28 22.51 -13.13
N THR A 288 2.77 21.32 -13.45
CA THR A 288 2.23 20.04 -12.94
C THR A 288 3.05 19.43 -11.81
N SER A 289 4.04 20.16 -11.27
CA SER A 289 4.88 19.66 -10.18
C SER A 289 4.11 19.64 -8.87
N ALA A 290 3.60 18.47 -8.46
CA ALA A 290 2.92 18.29 -7.19
C ALA A 290 3.78 18.71 -5.98
N TRP A 291 5.11 18.56 -6.09
CA TRP A 291 6.06 19.01 -5.07
C TRP A 291 6.05 20.53 -4.90
N LEU A 292 6.25 21.29 -5.99
CA LEU A 292 6.23 22.75 -5.96
C LEU A 292 4.86 23.30 -5.56
N ILE A 293 3.80 22.79 -6.16
CA ILE A 293 2.42 23.16 -5.79
C ILE A 293 2.18 22.90 -4.30
N GLY A 294 2.67 21.78 -3.78
CA GLY A 294 2.57 21.44 -2.36
C GLY A 294 3.31 22.41 -1.46
N ILE A 295 4.51 22.85 -1.85
CA ILE A 295 5.24 23.90 -1.11
C ILE A 295 4.44 25.18 -1.10
N ALA A 296 4.02 25.67 -2.26
CA ALA A 296 3.26 26.92 -2.39
C ALA A 296 1.97 26.95 -1.54
N LYS A 297 1.31 25.80 -1.39
CA LYS A 297 0.02 25.70 -0.67
C LYS A 297 0.13 25.36 0.81
N TYR A 298 1.19 24.66 1.23
CA TYR A 298 1.22 24.01 2.55
C TYR A 298 2.46 24.31 3.38
N VAL A 299 3.51 24.94 2.82
CA VAL A 299 4.73 25.31 3.56
C VAL A 299 4.76 26.82 3.80
N GLY A 300 5.40 27.27 4.85
CA GLY A 300 5.58 28.67 5.16
C GLY A 300 4.29 29.46 5.34
N ASN A 301 4.19 30.61 4.66
CA ASN A 301 3.04 31.52 4.76
C ASN A 301 1.80 31.06 3.96
N ARG A 302 1.94 30.08 3.07
CA ARG A 302 0.85 29.45 2.29
C ARG A 302 0.11 30.43 1.36
N ASP A 303 0.79 31.41 0.83
CA ASP A 303 0.23 32.47 -0.02
C ASP A 303 0.06 32.10 -1.50
N GLY A 304 0.41 30.86 -1.85
CA GLY A 304 0.32 30.34 -3.23
C GLY A 304 1.57 30.60 -4.06
N PHE A 305 2.65 31.00 -3.42
CA PHE A 305 3.97 31.15 -4.03
C PHE A 305 5.00 30.24 -3.36
N VAL A 306 6.08 29.94 -4.04
CA VAL A 306 7.29 29.34 -3.46
C VAL A 306 8.38 30.39 -3.45
N VAL A 307 8.91 30.71 -2.28
CA VAL A 307 10.10 31.52 -2.10
C VAL A 307 11.26 30.67 -1.58
N GLU A 308 12.48 31.19 -1.64
CA GLU A 308 13.69 30.45 -1.24
C GLU A 308 13.62 29.92 0.20
N SER A 309 13.06 30.69 1.14
CA SER A 309 12.93 30.23 2.53
C SER A 309 12.01 29.02 2.67
N GLU A 310 10.89 28.99 1.96
CA GLU A 310 9.93 27.87 1.98
C GLU A 310 10.45 26.64 1.25
N TRP A 311 11.17 26.86 0.15
CA TRP A 311 11.92 25.81 -0.54
C TRP A 311 12.93 25.16 0.40
N ASN A 312 13.73 25.95 1.11
CA ASN A 312 14.73 25.44 2.04
C ASN A 312 14.10 24.75 3.24
N GLU A 313 12.97 25.23 3.76
CA GLU A 313 12.19 24.58 4.82
C GLU A 313 11.68 23.20 4.36
N ALA A 314 11.07 23.13 3.16
CA ALA A 314 10.57 21.88 2.59
C ALA A 314 11.70 20.86 2.40
N TRP A 315 12.85 21.28 1.88
CA TRP A 315 14.02 20.42 1.73
C TRP A 315 14.58 19.96 3.08
N ALA A 316 14.71 20.85 4.05
CA ALA A 316 15.21 20.50 5.38
C ALA A 316 14.35 19.40 6.05
N ALA A 317 13.05 19.42 5.81
CA ALA A 317 12.12 18.40 6.30
C ALA A 317 12.29 17.03 5.61
N THR A 318 13.01 16.97 4.47
CA THR A 318 13.17 15.73 3.67
C THR A 318 14.59 15.21 3.62
N ILE A 319 15.56 15.96 4.14
CA ILE A 319 16.96 15.55 4.19
C ILE A 319 17.15 14.44 5.23
N ALA A 320 17.38 13.25 4.77
CA ALA A 320 17.82 12.11 5.57
C ALA A 320 18.29 11.00 4.62
N PRO A 321 19.21 10.12 5.03
CA PRO A 321 19.51 8.94 4.23
C PRO A 321 18.27 8.04 4.11
N SER A 322 17.97 7.64 2.88
CA SER A 322 16.94 6.62 2.68
C SER A 322 17.30 5.35 3.42
N SER A 323 16.35 4.78 4.16
CA SER A 323 16.66 3.65 5.04
C SER A 323 15.56 2.60 5.09
N LEU A 324 15.97 1.34 5.11
CA LEU A 324 15.16 0.21 5.52
C LEU A 324 15.52 -0.13 6.96
N VAL A 325 14.53 -0.15 7.84
CA VAL A 325 14.75 -0.29 9.29
C VAL A 325 13.90 -1.45 9.83
N ALA A 326 14.53 -2.31 10.63
CA ALA A 326 13.83 -3.34 11.40
C ALA A 326 13.83 -3.00 12.88
N VAL A 327 12.67 -3.17 13.51
CA VAL A 327 12.43 -2.87 14.91
C VAL A 327 11.80 -4.06 15.60
N ALA A 328 12.42 -4.54 16.68
CA ALA A 328 11.83 -5.54 17.56
C ALA A 328 10.77 -4.89 18.47
N LEU A 329 9.64 -5.58 18.63
CA LEU A 329 8.56 -5.20 19.52
C LEU A 329 8.69 -6.00 20.83
N GLU A 330 9.60 -5.57 21.69
CA GLU A 330 9.90 -6.24 22.95
C GLU A 330 8.92 -5.80 24.04
N LYS A 331 8.62 -6.68 25.00
CA LYS A 331 7.81 -6.34 26.18
C LYS A 331 8.69 -5.91 27.34
N ASP A 332 8.34 -4.81 27.99
CA ASP A 332 8.90 -4.43 29.28
C ASP A 332 8.34 -5.32 30.41
N ALA A 333 8.83 -5.13 31.63
CA ALA A 333 8.39 -5.88 32.81
C ALA A 333 6.88 -5.68 33.13
N ALA A 334 6.26 -4.63 32.63
CA ALA A 334 4.84 -4.37 32.76
C ALA A 334 4.01 -4.92 31.57
N GLY A 335 4.64 -5.64 30.64
CA GLY A 335 4.00 -6.21 29.45
C GLY A 335 3.71 -5.20 28.33
N ARG A 336 4.19 -3.96 28.42
CA ARG A 336 4.01 -2.92 27.41
C ARG A 336 5.07 -3.07 26.32
N ILE A 337 4.68 -2.89 25.06
CA ILE A 337 5.61 -2.92 23.92
C ILE A 337 6.60 -1.75 24.03
N LYS A 338 7.89 -2.08 23.98
CA LYS A 338 9.00 -1.16 23.89
C LYS A 338 9.79 -1.45 22.61
N PRO A 339 9.61 -0.66 21.56
CA PRO A 339 10.28 -0.91 20.30
C PRO A 339 11.79 -0.68 20.45
N ARG A 340 12.59 -1.57 19.83
CA ARG A 340 14.05 -1.47 19.78
C ARG A 340 14.54 -1.72 18.36
N GLU A 341 15.33 -0.78 17.82
CA GLU A 341 15.97 -0.98 16.51
C GLU A 341 16.88 -2.21 16.54
N LEU A 342 16.67 -3.11 15.59
CA LEU A 342 17.53 -4.28 15.39
C LEU A 342 18.67 -3.95 14.43
N TRP A 343 18.33 -3.34 13.32
CA TRP A 343 19.29 -2.96 12.29
C TRP A 343 18.69 -1.90 11.36
N ARG A 344 19.60 -1.25 10.65
CA ARG A 344 19.33 -0.23 9.65
C ARG A 344 20.18 -0.48 8.41
N TYR A 345 19.59 -0.34 7.24
CA TYR A 345 20.28 -0.43 5.95
C TYR A 345 20.10 0.88 5.18
N GLU A 346 21.21 1.62 5.02
CA GLU A 346 21.27 3.00 4.51
C GLU A 346 22.12 3.11 3.24
N LYS A 347 22.06 2.24 2.28
CA LYS A 347 22.79 2.42 1.02
C LYS A 347 21.90 3.08 -0.02
N SER A 348 22.52 3.73 -1.06
CA SER A 348 21.85 4.39 -2.19
C SER A 348 20.66 3.58 -2.69
N PHE A 349 19.53 3.85 -2.10
CA PHE A 349 18.35 3.03 -2.23
C PHE A 349 17.23 3.91 -2.74
N VAL A 350 16.79 3.66 -3.95
CA VAL A 350 15.67 4.37 -4.56
C VAL A 350 14.52 3.39 -4.78
N ALA A 351 14.05 2.75 -3.69
CA ALA A 351 12.74 2.14 -3.71
C ALA A 351 11.80 3.11 -3.01
N VAL A 352 10.91 3.73 -3.73
CA VAL A 352 9.98 4.70 -3.13
C VAL A 352 8.63 4.05 -2.85
N VAL A 353 8.14 3.18 -3.73
CA VAL A 353 6.77 2.72 -3.73
C VAL A 353 6.61 1.26 -3.26
N PRO A 354 7.34 0.27 -3.78
CA PRO A 354 7.11 -1.11 -3.38
C PRO A 354 7.40 -1.37 -1.91
N SER A 355 6.44 -1.93 -1.20
CA SER A 355 6.63 -2.35 0.19
C SER A 355 7.57 -3.56 0.27
N PRO A 356 8.40 -3.69 1.32
CA PRO A 356 9.23 -4.88 1.51
C PRO A 356 8.36 -6.13 1.73
N LEU A 357 8.93 -7.32 1.49
CA LEU A 357 8.32 -8.60 1.82
C LEU A 357 9.27 -9.36 2.74
N VAL A 358 8.74 -9.97 3.79
CA VAL A 358 9.54 -10.77 4.76
C VAL A 358 9.08 -12.21 4.69
N LEU A 359 9.99 -13.10 4.24
CA LEU A 359 9.71 -14.52 4.06
C LEU A 359 10.92 -15.35 4.54
N ASP A 360 10.68 -16.36 5.35
CA ASP A 360 11.70 -17.33 5.83
C ASP A 360 12.98 -16.70 6.38
N GLY A 361 12.82 -15.62 7.17
CA GLY A 361 13.93 -14.90 7.79
C GLY A 361 14.75 -14.04 6.83
N LEU A 362 14.21 -13.76 5.64
CA LEU A 362 14.80 -12.86 4.64
C LEU A 362 13.85 -11.69 4.35
N VAL A 363 14.44 -10.52 4.11
CA VAL A 363 13.73 -9.32 3.67
C VAL A 363 14.05 -9.08 2.20
N TYR A 364 13.00 -9.00 1.39
CA TYR A 364 13.10 -8.75 -0.06
C TYR A 364 12.62 -7.33 -0.35
N THR A 365 13.44 -6.56 -1.03
CA THR A 365 13.12 -5.20 -1.41
C THR A 365 13.63 -4.89 -2.81
N ILE A 366 12.79 -4.28 -3.64
CA ILE A 366 13.11 -3.97 -5.04
C ILE A 366 13.11 -2.46 -5.24
N LYS A 367 14.08 -1.95 -6.00
CA LYS A 367 14.19 -0.55 -6.37
C LYS A 367 14.09 -0.33 -7.89
N GLY A 368 13.99 0.92 -8.30
CA GLY A 368 14.03 1.31 -9.71
C GLY A 368 15.20 0.65 -10.46
N GLY A 369 14.97 0.32 -11.71
CA GLY A 369 15.87 -0.49 -12.52
C GLY A 369 15.80 -2.00 -12.22
N GLY A 370 14.88 -2.45 -11.37
CA GLY A 370 14.67 -3.87 -11.06
C GLY A 370 15.74 -4.50 -10.17
N ILE A 371 16.43 -3.72 -9.36
CA ILE A 371 17.44 -4.26 -8.45
C ILE A 371 16.79 -4.76 -7.17
N LEU A 372 16.74 -6.09 -7.05
CA LEU A 372 16.32 -6.80 -5.84
C LEU A 372 17.48 -6.90 -4.86
N THR A 373 17.28 -6.44 -3.63
CA THR A 373 18.18 -6.62 -2.51
C THR A 373 17.52 -7.56 -1.50
N VAL A 374 18.22 -8.62 -1.14
CA VAL A 374 17.79 -9.57 -0.12
C VAL A 374 18.68 -9.43 1.11
N LEU A 375 18.06 -9.22 2.27
CA LEU A 375 18.76 -9.05 3.54
C LEU A 375 18.35 -10.14 4.52
N ASN A 376 19.23 -10.48 5.46
CA ASN A 376 18.89 -11.29 6.60
C ASN A 376 17.98 -10.50 7.56
N ALA A 377 16.79 -11.00 7.85
CA ALA A 377 15.79 -10.29 8.65
C ALA A 377 16.22 -10.02 10.10
N LYS A 378 17.17 -10.81 10.65
CA LYS A 378 17.67 -10.63 12.03
C LYS A 378 18.81 -9.62 12.12
N THR A 379 19.64 -9.51 11.07
CA THR A 379 20.91 -8.75 11.14
C THR A 379 20.99 -7.58 10.18
N GLY A 380 20.08 -7.49 9.18
CA GLY A 380 20.16 -6.49 8.12
C GLY A 380 21.32 -6.71 7.14
N ALA A 381 22.09 -7.78 7.29
CA ALA A 381 23.19 -8.08 6.38
C ALA A 381 22.65 -8.43 4.98
N VAL A 382 23.23 -7.83 3.93
CA VAL A 382 22.90 -8.16 2.55
C VAL A 382 23.34 -9.59 2.26
N VAL A 383 22.40 -10.41 1.83
CA VAL A 383 22.63 -11.80 1.44
C VAL A 383 22.93 -11.89 -0.04
N LYS A 384 22.08 -11.25 -0.87
CA LYS A 384 22.24 -11.24 -2.33
C LYS A 384 21.62 -9.97 -2.90
N MET A 385 22.26 -9.44 -3.91
CA MET A 385 21.72 -8.34 -4.73
C MET A 385 21.83 -8.72 -6.20
N GLY A 386 20.81 -8.41 -6.98
CA GLY A 386 20.81 -8.70 -8.41
C GLY A 386 19.61 -8.06 -9.11
N ARG A 387 19.59 -8.15 -10.43
CA ARG A 387 18.49 -7.63 -11.25
C ARG A 387 17.40 -8.68 -11.46
N VAL A 388 16.16 -8.28 -11.28
CA VAL A 388 14.98 -9.03 -11.70
C VAL A 388 14.65 -8.61 -13.13
N GLY A 389 14.65 -9.57 -14.06
CA GLY A 389 14.45 -9.30 -15.48
C GLY A 389 15.73 -8.94 -16.24
N ALA A 390 15.67 -9.01 -17.56
CA ALA A 390 16.81 -8.79 -18.45
C ALA A 390 17.16 -7.32 -18.66
N VAL A 391 16.16 -6.43 -18.54
CA VAL A 391 16.29 -4.99 -18.77
C VAL A 391 15.87 -4.21 -17.52
N PRO A 392 16.40 -2.99 -17.32
CA PRO A 392 15.91 -2.10 -16.27
C PRO A 392 14.44 -1.80 -16.45
N ALA A 393 13.67 -1.84 -15.36
CA ALA A 393 12.24 -1.52 -15.34
C ALA A 393 11.87 -0.75 -14.07
N SER A 394 10.76 -0.01 -14.11
CA SER A 394 10.17 0.63 -12.94
C SER A 394 9.20 -0.32 -12.24
N TYR A 395 9.12 -0.20 -10.92
CA TYR A 395 8.26 -1.02 -10.06
C TYR A 395 7.46 -0.13 -9.12
N SER A 396 6.15 -0.11 -9.28
CA SER A 396 5.19 0.48 -8.32
C SER A 396 4.48 -0.60 -7.51
N ALA A 397 4.22 -1.76 -8.13
CA ALA A 397 3.62 -2.91 -7.46
C ALA A 397 4.56 -3.50 -6.39
N SER A 398 4.01 -3.82 -5.24
CA SER A 398 4.75 -4.53 -4.19
C SER A 398 4.90 -6.01 -4.53
N PRO A 399 5.99 -6.67 -4.12
CA PRO A 399 6.14 -8.12 -4.28
C PRO A 399 5.10 -8.88 -3.47
N VAL A 400 4.68 -10.03 -4.01
CA VAL A 400 3.82 -10.99 -3.31
C VAL A 400 4.41 -12.39 -3.40
N SER A 401 3.99 -13.30 -2.50
CA SER A 401 4.57 -14.63 -2.37
C SER A 401 3.55 -15.72 -2.13
N ALA A 402 3.77 -16.86 -2.78
CA ALA A 402 3.12 -18.14 -2.53
C ALA A 402 4.10 -19.30 -2.81
N GLU A 403 4.01 -20.41 -2.09
CA GLU A 403 4.79 -21.64 -2.30
C GLU A 403 6.32 -21.41 -2.40
N GLY A 404 6.88 -20.50 -1.61
CA GLY A 404 8.30 -20.18 -1.68
C GLY A 404 8.72 -19.47 -2.96
N ARG A 405 7.78 -18.90 -3.70
CA ARG A 405 8.02 -18.10 -4.92
C ARG A 405 7.65 -16.65 -4.67
N LEU A 406 8.35 -15.76 -5.34
CA LEU A 406 8.10 -14.32 -5.32
C LEU A 406 7.61 -13.87 -6.69
N TYR A 407 6.64 -12.98 -6.69
CA TYR A 407 6.04 -12.41 -7.89
C TYR A 407 6.28 -10.91 -7.91
N PHE A 408 6.94 -10.42 -8.97
CA PHE A 408 7.29 -9.01 -9.16
C PHE A 408 6.66 -8.48 -10.45
N ALA A 409 5.65 -7.65 -10.33
CA ALA A 409 5.03 -6.95 -11.45
C ALA A 409 5.73 -5.61 -11.70
N ASN A 410 5.99 -5.27 -12.96
CA ASN A 410 6.63 -4.02 -13.35
C ASN A 410 5.74 -3.17 -14.28
N GLU A 411 6.10 -1.90 -14.43
CA GLU A 411 5.35 -0.92 -15.21
C GLU A 411 5.42 -1.17 -16.73
N ASP A 412 6.36 -2.00 -17.21
CA ASP A 412 6.47 -2.41 -18.62
C ASP A 412 5.56 -3.60 -18.97
N GLY A 413 4.71 -4.06 -18.03
CA GLY A 413 3.75 -5.13 -18.26
C GLY A 413 4.34 -6.54 -18.15
N ARG A 414 5.40 -6.71 -17.37
CA ARG A 414 5.99 -8.01 -17.09
C ARG A 414 5.79 -8.41 -15.64
N LEU A 415 5.63 -9.71 -15.42
CA LEU A 415 5.54 -10.31 -14.09
C LEU A 415 6.56 -11.42 -13.95
N ALA A 416 7.66 -11.11 -13.27
CA ALA A 416 8.71 -12.07 -12.99
C ALA A 416 8.35 -12.97 -11.80
N VAL A 417 8.63 -14.26 -11.93
CA VAL A 417 8.51 -15.27 -10.86
C VAL A 417 9.89 -15.73 -10.46
N LEU A 418 10.19 -15.64 -9.17
CA LEU A 418 11.48 -16.02 -8.61
C LEU A 418 11.29 -17.17 -7.61
N ARG A 419 12.25 -18.07 -7.54
CA ARG A 419 12.40 -18.94 -6.36
C ARG A 419 12.96 -18.10 -5.22
N ALA A 420 12.26 -18.06 -4.09
CA ALA A 420 12.72 -17.36 -2.89
C ALA A 420 13.94 -18.05 -2.27
N GLY A 421 14.71 -17.33 -1.48
CA GLY A 421 15.84 -17.86 -0.72
C GLY A 421 17.10 -17.02 -0.84
N LYS A 422 18.16 -17.48 -0.16
CA LYS A 422 19.46 -16.80 -0.17
C LYS A 422 20.05 -16.70 -1.58
N ASP A 423 19.87 -17.76 -2.37
CA ASP A 423 20.36 -17.88 -3.74
C ASP A 423 19.26 -17.67 -4.77
N TRP A 424 18.29 -16.80 -4.47
CA TRP A 424 17.13 -16.55 -5.31
C TRP A 424 17.47 -16.51 -6.81
N GLU A 425 16.58 -17.01 -7.64
CA GLU A 425 16.73 -17.02 -9.09
C GLU A 425 15.41 -16.71 -9.80
N VAL A 426 15.49 -16.08 -10.95
CA VAL A 426 14.34 -15.86 -11.83
C VAL A 426 14.03 -17.18 -12.52
N ILE A 427 12.84 -17.75 -12.28
CA ILE A 427 12.38 -19.00 -12.88
C ILE A 427 11.43 -18.79 -14.05
N ALA A 428 10.79 -17.63 -14.12
CA ALA A 428 9.98 -17.21 -15.26
C ALA A 428 9.90 -15.69 -15.32
N ASP A 429 9.74 -15.15 -16.54
CA ASP A 429 9.48 -13.73 -16.79
C ASP A 429 8.30 -13.65 -17.77
N ASN A 430 7.11 -13.42 -17.21
CA ASN A 430 5.84 -13.50 -17.92
C ASN A 430 5.46 -12.15 -18.51
N GLU A 431 5.14 -12.10 -19.79
CA GLU A 431 4.62 -10.90 -20.44
C GLU A 431 3.10 -10.88 -20.35
N ILE A 432 2.56 -9.81 -19.77
CA ILE A 432 1.11 -9.59 -19.60
C ILE A 432 0.55 -8.70 -20.70
N GLY A 433 1.40 -7.82 -21.27
CA GLY A 433 1.07 -6.97 -22.42
C GLY A 433 0.35 -5.66 -22.05
N GLU A 434 0.22 -5.34 -20.78
CA GLU A 434 -0.31 -4.07 -20.26
C GLU A 434 0.54 -3.60 -19.09
N PRO A 435 0.76 -2.27 -18.89
CA PRO A 435 1.44 -1.73 -17.71
C PRO A 435 0.82 -2.24 -16.40
N LEU A 436 1.67 -2.60 -15.41
CA LEU A 436 1.24 -3.14 -14.13
C LEU A 436 1.68 -2.21 -12.99
N PHE A 437 0.75 -1.42 -12.46
CA PHE A 437 0.99 -0.55 -11.30
C PHE A 437 0.45 -1.18 -10.01
N ALA A 438 -0.60 -1.96 -10.11
CA ALA A 438 -1.29 -2.58 -8.99
C ALA A 438 -0.55 -3.84 -8.50
N THR A 439 -0.52 -4.03 -7.18
CA THR A 439 0.00 -5.26 -6.58
C THR A 439 -0.92 -6.45 -6.93
N PRO A 440 -0.39 -7.55 -7.48
CA PRO A 440 -1.18 -8.74 -7.75
C PRO A 440 -1.83 -9.32 -6.49
N ALA A 441 -2.99 -9.96 -6.65
CA ALA A 441 -3.64 -10.71 -5.59
C ALA A 441 -3.50 -12.21 -5.81
N LEU A 442 -3.22 -12.95 -4.74
CA LEU A 442 -3.01 -14.40 -4.76
C LEU A 442 -4.07 -15.09 -3.89
N ALA A 443 -4.77 -16.07 -4.44
CA ALA A 443 -5.67 -16.91 -3.65
C ALA A 443 -6.07 -18.18 -4.42
N GLU A 444 -6.08 -19.31 -3.75
CA GLU A 444 -6.55 -20.61 -4.26
C GLU A 444 -5.86 -21.02 -5.58
N GLY A 445 -4.54 -20.87 -5.64
CA GLY A 445 -3.76 -21.20 -6.83
C GLY A 445 -3.96 -20.24 -8.01
N ARG A 446 -4.63 -19.10 -7.80
CA ARG A 446 -4.92 -18.11 -8.84
C ARG A 446 -4.17 -16.81 -8.60
N ILE A 447 -3.67 -16.23 -9.68
CA ILE A 447 -3.01 -14.93 -9.69
C ILE A 447 -3.95 -13.95 -10.39
N VAL A 448 -4.44 -12.95 -9.65
CA VAL A 448 -5.28 -11.89 -10.21
C VAL A 448 -4.42 -10.65 -10.41
N VAL A 449 -4.33 -10.20 -11.66
CA VAL A 449 -3.47 -9.09 -12.07
C VAL A 449 -4.31 -8.00 -12.72
N ARG A 450 -4.20 -6.76 -12.23
CA ARG A 450 -4.78 -5.60 -12.87
C ARG A 450 -3.75 -4.94 -13.79
N GLY A 451 -4.04 -4.92 -15.07
CA GLY A 451 -3.39 -4.07 -16.07
C GLY A 451 -4.08 -2.71 -16.20
N ASP A 452 -3.65 -1.93 -17.15
CA ASP A 452 -4.21 -0.60 -17.42
C ASP A 452 -5.68 -0.65 -17.91
N LYS A 453 -6.01 -1.67 -18.73
CA LYS A 453 -7.34 -1.82 -19.35
C LYS A 453 -8.03 -3.12 -19.02
N SER A 454 -7.34 -4.06 -18.39
CA SER A 454 -7.84 -5.41 -18.16
C SER A 454 -7.53 -5.93 -16.77
N LEU A 455 -8.43 -6.76 -16.27
CA LEU A 455 -8.21 -7.64 -15.14
C LEU A 455 -7.99 -9.06 -15.66
N PHE A 456 -6.90 -9.67 -15.27
CA PHE A 456 -6.51 -11.02 -15.67
C PHE A 456 -6.58 -11.96 -14.47
N CYS A 457 -6.97 -13.20 -14.71
CA CYS A 457 -6.85 -14.28 -13.75
C CYS A 457 -6.07 -15.43 -14.38
N PHE A 458 -4.96 -15.78 -13.79
CA PHE A 458 -4.14 -16.91 -14.20
C PHE A 458 -4.23 -18.04 -13.18
N GLY A 459 -4.21 -19.28 -13.64
CA GLY A 459 -4.26 -20.48 -12.80
C GLY A 459 -4.06 -21.74 -13.62
N SER A 460 -3.81 -22.86 -12.96
CA SER A 460 -3.80 -24.16 -13.62
C SER A 460 -5.24 -24.61 -13.93
N HIS A 461 -5.44 -25.20 -15.11
CA HIS A 461 -6.73 -25.77 -15.54
C HIS A 461 -7.00 -27.08 -14.85
#